data_6128c31e856c6b1099a892460df56dbb
#
_entry.id   6128c31e856c6b1099a892460df56dbb
#
_cell.length_a   1.000
_cell.length_b   1.000
_cell.length_c   1.000
_cell.angle_alpha   90.00
_cell.angle_beta   90.00
_cell.angle_gamma   90.00
#
_symmetry.space_group_name_H-M   'P 1'
#
loop_
_entity.id
_entity.type
_entity.pdbx_description
1 polymer ?
#
loop_
_entity_poly.entity_id
_entity_poly.type
_entity_poly.pdbx_seq_one_letter_code
_entity_poly.pdbx_strand_id
1 'polypeptide(L)'
;MPPSDATTTSAHGAASGDVPEPRRSSNGVFWGFVGALAVGGAVLTFLVFANRPILKVGAARVVEEGLVEAAAVARSVADEAGSFAAADRYRLNDLGGDVLFIDPDQASNDPDIVSVYAMEDRWVGSARAETGGCYWIRLLGDGTEERGTGTDCSAEEAAVATADGWPEDPAA
;
A
#
# COMPACT_ATOMS: atom_id res chain seq x y z
N MET A 1 -66.09 -11.69 -15.79
CA MET A 1 -66.84 -11.87 -17.06
C MET A 1 -65.79 -12.03 -18.16
N PRO A 2 -65.76 -13.19 -18.77
CA PRO A 2 -65.06 -13.45 -20.03
C PRO A 2 -66.05 -13.14 -21.21
N PRO A 3 -65.81 -13.40 -22.41
CA PRO A 3 -65.01 -14.44 -23.08
C PRO A 3 -64.26 -13.94 -24.33
N SER A 4 -63.59 -14.69 -24.99
CA SER A 4 -63.79 -15.74 -26.01
C SER A 4 -62.84 -15.57 -27.16
N ASP A 5 -62.25 -16.69 -27.45
CA ASP A 5 -62.23 -17.48 -28.69
C ASP A 5 -61.76 -16.85 -30.01
N ALA A 6 -60.87 -17.50 -30.65
CA ALA A 6 -60.99 -18.48 -31.74
C ALA A 6 -59.63 -18.69 -32.43
N THR A 7 -59.06 -19.86 -32.35
CA THR A 7 -59.07 -20.93 -33.37
C THR A 7 -59.01 -20.51 -34.82
N THR A 8 -57.92 -20.92 -35.54
CA THR A 8 -58.01 -21.59 -36.83
C THR A 8 -56.60 -22.01 -37.31
N THR A 9 -56.35 -23.23 -37.23
CA THR A 9 -55.91 -24.29 -38.17
C THR A 9 -55.62 -23.82 -39.60
N SER A 10 -54.47 -24.17 -40.11
CA SER A 10 -54.33 -25.03 -41.33
C SER A 10 -52.88 -25.27 -41.70
N ALA A 11 -52.66 -26.49 -41.88
CA ALA A 11 -51.59 -27.26 -42.45
C ALA A 11 -51.26 -26.94 -43.94
N HIS A 12 -50.10 -27.34 -44.29
CA HIS A 12 -49.54 -27.97 -45.51
C HIS A 12 -48.11 -27.49 -45.67
N GLY A 13 -47.03 -28.22 -45.53
CA GLY A 13 -46.75 -29.43 -46.28
C GLY A 13 -45.89 -29.04 -47.48
N ALA A 14 -44.59 -29.24 -47.36
CA ALA A 14 -43.73 -29.64 -48.47
C ALA A 14 -42.33 -30.01 -47.94
N ALA A 15 -41.97 -31.23 -48.11
CA ALA A 15 -40.61 -31.74 -47.96
C ALA A 15 -39.72 -31.15 -49.07
N SER A 16 -38.47 -30.85 -48.70
CA SER A 16 -37.37 -31.06 -49.66
C SER A 16 -36.04 -30.71 -49.05
N GLY A 17 -35.13 -31.64 -49.12
CA GLY A 17 -33.72 -31.36 -49.32
C GLY A 17 -32.88 -31.28 -48.07
N ASP A 18 -32.59 -32.47 -47.57
CA ASP A 18 -31.47 -32.73 -46.68
C ASP A 18 -30.16 -32.44 -47.46
N VAL A 19 -29.61 -31.20 -47.24
CA VAL A 19 -28.24 -30.88 -47.67
C VAL A 19 -27.39 -31.04 -46.46
N PRO A 20 -26.43 -32.00 -46.40
CA PRO A 20 -25.54 -32.10 -45.25
C PRO A 20 -24.64 -30.87 -45.21
N GLU A 21 -24.90 -29.96 -44.26
CA GLU A 21 -23.96 -28.90 -43.93
C GLU A 21 -22.63 -29.51 -43.49
N PRO A 22 -21.50 -29.00 -44.03
CA PRO A 22 -20.19 -29.40 -43.55
C PRO A 22 -20.06 -28.95 -42.09
N ARG A 23 -19.98 -29.93 -41.17
CA ARG A 23 -19.61 -29.69 -39.79
C ARG A 23 -18.26 -28.96 -39.77
N ARG A 24 -18.29 -27.61 -39.68
CA ARG A 24 -17.14 -26.83 -39.33
C ARG A 24 -16.73 -27.21 -37.92
N SER A 25 -15.62 -27.91 -37.82
CA SER A 25 -14.95 -28.22 -36.58
C SER A 25 -14.64 -26.91 -35.85
N SER A 26 -15.47 -26.56 -34.86
CA SER A 26 -15.27 -25.34 -34.02
C SER A 26 -14.13 -25.50 -33.01
N ASN A 27 -13.41 -26.63 -33.04
CA ASN A 27 -12.36 -26.93 -32.08
C ASN A 27 -11.13 -26.04 -32.20
N GLY A 28 -10.84 -25.50 -33.40
CA GLY A 28 -9.67 -24.65 -33.62
C GLY A 28 -9.75 -23.27 -32.92
N VAL A 29 -10.96 -22.69 -32.88
CA VAL A 29 -11.16 -21.36 -32.23
C VAL A 29 -11.09 -21.47 -30.70
N PHE A 30 -11.62 -22.57 -30.15
CA PHE A 30 -11.60 -22.81 -28.70
C PHE A 30 -10.18 -23.01 -28.16
N TRP A 31 -9.34 -23.77 -28.87
CA TRP A 31 -7.94 -23.97 -28.49
C TRP A 31 -7.10 -22.70 -28.64
N GLY A 32 -7.39 -21.85 -29.63
CA GLY A 32 -6.75 -20.54 -29.79
C GLY A 32 -7.04 -19.60 -28.60
N PHE A 33 -8.28 -19.59 -28.10
CA PHE A 33 -8.68 -18.76 -26.96
C PHE A 33 -8.04 -19.23 -25.65
N VAL A 34 -7.99 -20.54 -25.40
CA VAL A 34 -7.35 -21.10 -24.21
C VAL A 34 -5.85 -20.84 -24.22
N GLY A 35 -5.19 -20.96 -25.38
CA GLY A 35 -3.77 -20.62 -25.53
C GLY A 35 -3.47 -19.14 -25.26
N ALA A 36 -4.29 -18.22 -25.76
CA ALA A 36 -4.12 -16.79 -25.55
C ALA A 36 -4.32 -16.38 -24.09
N LEU A 37 -5.27 -16.98 -23.39
CA LEU A 37 -5.49 -16.74 -21.96
C LEU A 37 -4.34 -17.27 -21.09
N ALA A 38 -3.78 -18.44 -21.43
CA ALA A 38 -2.66 -19.02 -20.70
C ALA A 38 -1.39 -18.16 -20.85
N VAL A 39 -1.08 -17.68 -22.06
CA VAL A 39 0.07 -16.80 -22.32
C VAL A 39 -0.14 -15.44 -21.67
N GLY A 40 -1.34 -14.85 -21.79
CA GLY A 40 -1.67 -13.58 -21.15
C GLY A 40 -1.56 -13.63 -19.63
N GLY A 41 -2.05 -14.72 -19.02
CA GLY A 41 -1.94 -14.97 -17.59
C GLY A 41 -0.48 -15.10 -17.11
N ALA A 42 0.35 -15.84 -17.86
CA ALA A 42 1.77 -16.01 -17.54
C ALA A 42 2.55 -14.70 -17.63
N VAL A 43 2.30 -13.90 -18.67
CA VAL A 43 2.95 -12.57 -18.82
C VAL A 43 2.52 -11.62 -17.71
N LEU A 44 1.23 -11.57 -17.37
CA LEU A 44 0.75 -10.72 -16.29
C LEU A 44 1.35 -11.12 -14.93
N THR A 45 1.40 -12.42 -14.65
CA THR A 45 2.02 -12.94 -13.43
C THR A 45 3.50 -12.60 -13.37
N PHE A 46 4.23 -12.76 -14.49
CA PHE A 46 5.64 -12.44 -14.55
C PHE A 46 5.89 -10.93 -14.32
N LEU A 47 5.08 -10.04 -14.91
CA LEU A 47 5.21 -8.59 -14.72
C LEU A 47 4.95 -8.19 -13.26
N VAL A 48 3.96 -8.80 -12.60
CA VAL A 48 3.69 -8.55 -11.18
C VAL A 48 4.83 -9.03 -10.30
N PHE A 49 5.41 -10.20 -10.58
CA PHE A 49 6.55 -10.71 -9.82
C PHE A 49 7.84 -9.93 -10.09
N ALA A 50 8.09 -9.52 -11.33
CA ALA A 50 9.28 -8.76 -11.71
C ALA A 50 9.28 -7.32 -11.12
N ASN A 51 8.10 -6.73 -10.91
CA ASN A 51 7.97 -5.37 -10.36
C ASN A 51 7.89 -5.32 -8.82
N ARG A 52 7.82 -6.47 -8.12
CA ARG A 52 7.76 -6.50 -6.65
C ARG A 52 8.90 -5.73 -5.95
N PRO A 53 10.19 -5.83 -6.38
CA PRO A 53 11.25 -5.05 -5.75
C PRO A 53 11.07 -3.53 -5.96
N ILE A 54 10.61 -3.09 -7.12
CA ILE A 54 10.41 -1.66 -7.42
C ILE A 54 9.29 -1.08 -6.54
N LEU A 55 8.20 -1.81 -6.33
CA LEU A 55 7.12 -1.38 -5.45
C LEU A 55 7.58 -1.28 -3.98
N LYS A 56 8.46 -2.20 -3.53
CA LYS A 56 9.00 -2.16 -2.17
C LYS A 56 9.88 -0.95 -1.93
N VAL A 57 10.73 -0.60 -2.88
CA VAL A 57 11.62 0.56 -2.82
C VAL A 57 10.81 1.85 -2.76
N GLY A 58 9.79 2.00 -3.61
CA GLY A 58 8.91 3.17 -3.56
C GLY A 58 8.17 3.34 -2.24
N ALA A 59 7.69 2.25 -1.65
CA ALA A 59 6.99 2.29 -0.37
C ALA A 59 7.90 2.62 0.82
N ALA A 60 9.15 2.15 0.82
CA ALA A 60 10.14 2.54 1.82
C ALA A 60 10.44 4.04 1.75
N ARG A 61 10.66 4.56 0.56
CA ARG A 61 10.98 5.97 0.33
C ARG A 61 9.89 6.92 0.80
N VAL A 62 8.62 6.59 0.61
CA VAL A 62 7.48 7.40 1.08
C VAL A 62 7.53 7.55 2.60
N VAL A 63 7.71 6.45 3.33
CA VAL A 63 7.77 6.51 4.80
C VAL A 63 9.03 7.22 5.31
N GLU A 64 10.17 7.06 4.62
CA GLU A 64 11.41 7.75 4.96
C GLU A 64 11.27 9.27 4.79
N GLU A 65 10.70 9.72 3.68
CA GLU A 65 10.42 11.14 3.41
C GLU A 65 9.45 11.71 4.47
N GLY A 66 8.37 10.98 4.80
CA GLY A 66 7.42 11.38 5.85
C GLY A 66 8.05 11.48 7.24
N LEU A 67 8.91 10.53 7.60
CA LEU A 67 9.64 10.57 8.88
C LEU A 67 10.65 11.73 8.94
N VAL A 68 11.35 12.04 7.85
CA VAL A 68 12.26 13.18 7.77
C VAL A 68 11.50 14.50 7.92
N GLU A 69 10.34 14.62 7.29
CA GLU A 69 9.49 15.81 7.44
C GLU A 69 8.97 15.94 8.87
N ALA A 70 8.44 14.87 9.45
CA ALA A 70 8.01 14.84 10.84
C ALA A 70 9.13 15.23 11.82
N ALA A 71 10.34 14.71 11.59
CA ALA A 71 11.51 15.04 12.38
C ALA A 71 11.93 16.53 12.25
N ALA A 72 11.81 17.10 11.06
CA ALA A 72 12.08 18.52 10.83
C ALA A 72 11.10 19.43 11.60
N VAL A 73 9.81 19.07 11.60
CA VAL A 73 8.78 19.78 12.37
C VAL A 73 9.05 19.66 13.87
N ALA A 74 9.36 18.45 14.36
CA ALA A 74 9.67 18.22 15.77
C ALA A 74 10.90 19.00 16.22
N ARG A 75 11.94 19.09 15.37
CA ARG A 75 13.14 19.92 15.64
C ARG A 75 12.79 21.39 15.74
N SER A 76 11.97 21.92 14.84
CA SER A 76 11.53 23.32 14.87
C SER A 76 10.77 23.64 16.16
N VAL A 77 9.88 22.75 16.61
CA VAL A 77 9.15 22.90 17.88
C VAL A 77 10.11 22.87 19.07
N ALA A 78 11.07 21.95 19.06
CA ALA A 78 12.06 21.83 20.13
C ALA A 78 12.98 23.05 20.21
N ASP A 79 13.39 23.60 19.08
CA ASP A 79 14.22 24.83 19.01
C ASP A 79 13.47 26.03 19.56
N GLU A 80 12.17 26.15 19.29
CA GLU A 80 11.33 27.24 19.83
C GLU A 80 11.10 27.10 21.35
N ALA A 81 10.84 25.84 21.80
CA ALA A 81 10.48 25.55 23.18
C ALA A 81 11.69 25.27 24.10
N GLY A 82 12.85 24.99 23.51
CA GLY A 82 14.07 24.60 24.24
C GLY A 82 14.10 23.15 24.69
N SER A 83 13.16 22.29 24.23
CA SER A 83 13.07 20.90 24.63
C SER A 83 12.23 20.11 23.63
N PHE A 84 12.61 18.88 23.33
CA PHE A 84 11.82 17.94 22.54
C PHE A 84 10.51 17.51 23.22
N ALA A 85 10.38 17.63 24.55
CA ALA A 85 9.14 17.33 25.25
C ALA A 85 7.93 18.15 24.73
N ALA A 86 8.18 19.32 24.14
CA ALA A 86 7.16 20.16 23.54
C ALA A 86 6.68 19.64 22.17
N ALA A 87 7.45 18.78 21.51
CA ALA A 87 7.11 18.19 20.21
C ALA A 87 6.30 16.90 20.37
N ASP A 88 5.32 16.94 21.26
CA ASP A 88 4.40 15.82 21.47
C ASP A 88 3.35 15.71 20.34
N ARG A 89 2.61 14.60 20.30
CA ARG A 89 1.60 14.33 19.27
C ARG A 89 0.52 15.44 19.18
N TYR A 90 0.15 16.04 20.31
CA TYR A 90 -0.89 17.07 20.33
C TYR A 90 -0.40 18.33 19.65
N ARG A 91 0.82 18.77 20.03
CA ARG A 91 1.45 19.95 19.43
C ARG A 91 1.72 19.75 17.94
N LEU A 92 2.20 18.57 17.54
CA LEU A 92 2.49 18.26 16.12
C LEU A 92 1.20 18.21 15.29
N ASN A 93 0.13 17.60 15.79
CA ASN A 93 -1.17 17.60 15.13
C ASN A 93 -1.81 18.99 15.04
N ASP A 94 -1.60 19.86 16.03
CA ASP A 94 -2.09 21.25 16.03
C ASP A 94 -1.41 22.11 14.96
N LEU A 95 -0.19 21.79 14.57
CA LEU A 95 0.53 22.49 13.50
C LEU A 95 -0.03 22.17 12.12
N GLY A 96 -0.81 21.09 12.03
CA GLY A 96 -1.36 20.60 10.77
C GLY A 96 -0.30 19.92 9.91
N GLY A 97 -0.76 19.33 8.81
CA GLY A 97 0.07 18.60 7.85
C GLY A 97 -0.67 17.38 7.34
N ASP A 98 -0.02 16.66 6.44
CA ASP A 98 -0.58 15.43 5.86
C ASP A 98 -0.30 14.19 6.76
N VAL A 99 0.52 14.36 7.80
CA VAL A 99 0.91 13.30 8.75
C VAL A 99 0.07 13.38 10.00
N LEU A 100 -0.49 12.24 10.42
CA LEU A 100 -1.19 12.08 11.69
C LEU A 100 -0.23 11.53 12.76
N PHE A 101 -0.08 12.25 13.89
CA PHE A 101 0.73 11.81 15.00
C PHE A 101 -0.10 11.08 16.06
N ILE A 102 0.38 9.91 16.50
CA ILE A 102 -0.29 9.05 17.48
C ILE A 102 0.59 8.81 18.71
N ASP A 103 0.03 8.15 19.76
CA ASP A 103 0.72 7.86 21.01
C ASP A 103 1.93 6.92 20.82
N PRO A 104 2.94 7.02 21.69
CA PRO A 104 4.19 6.25 21.55
C PRO A 104 4.02 4.74 21.69
N ASP A 105 3.00 4.26 22.39
CA ASP A 105 2.63 2.86 22.59
C ASP A 105 1.74 2.31 21.46
N GLN A 106 1.25 3.17 20.60
CA GLN A 106 0.44 2.80 19.44
C GLN A 106 1.33 2.57 18.23
N ALA A 107 1.21 1.37 17.64
CA ALA A 107 1.90 1.07 16.40
C ALA A 107 1.26 1.77 15.20
N SER A 108 2.07 2.45 14.39
CA SER A 108 1.66 2.95 13.09
C SER A 108 1.21 1.80 12.18
N ASN A 109 0.15 2.01 11.42
CA ASN A 109 -0.39 1.05 10.46
C ASN A 109 -0.43 1.58 9.02
N ASP A 110 0.05 2.81 8.82
CA ASP A 110 0.00 3.53 7.55
C ASP A 110 1.25 4.43 7.44
N PRO A 111 1.80 4.70 6.23
CA PRO A 111 2.93 5.62 6.04
C PRO A 111 2.69 7.05 6.52
N ASP A 112 1.43 7.51 6.45
CA ASP A 112 1.04 8.88 6.84
C ASP A 112 0.67 8.97 8.34
N ILE A 113 0.85 7.88 9.09
CA ILE A 113 0.65 7.84 10.55
C ILE A 113 1.99 7.62 11.23
N VAL A 114 2.39 8.56 12.09
CA VAL A 114 3.65 8.50 12.84
C VAL A 114 3.37 8.33 14.33
N SER A 115 3.84 7.22 14.91
CA SER A 115 3.91 7.07 16.36
C SER A 115 5.03 7.96 16.91
N VAL A 116 4.80 8.70 17.99
CA VAL A 116 5.73 9.72 18.49
C VAL A 116 6.00 9.56 19.96
N TYR A 117 7.29 9.58 20.33
CA TYR A 117 7.75 9.64 21.71
C TYR A 117 8.63 10.88 21.92
N ALA A 118 8.10 11.89 22.61
CA ALA A 118 8.75 13.16 22.90
C ALA A 118 9.24 13.18 24.37
N MET A 119 10.52 13.34 24.56
CA MET A 119 11.20 13.47 25.88
C MET A 119 11.99 14.76 25.93
N GLU A 120 12.53 15.14 27.09
CA GLU A 120 13.31 16.37 27.21
C GLU A 120 14.53 16.41 26.29
N ASP A 121 15.24 15.28 26.20
CA ASP A 121 16.55 15.15 25.54
C ASP A 121 16.47 14.47 24.17
N ARG A 122 15.30 13.98 23.75
CA ARG A 122 15.14 13.28 22.49
C ARG A 122 13.71 13.28 21.97
N TRP A 123 13.59 13.08 20.68
CA TRP A 123 12.34 12.80 20.00
C TRP A 123 12.48 11.56 19.13
N VAL A 124 11.45 10.73 19.07
CA VAL A 124 11.42 9.50 18.26
C VAL A 124 10.14 9.47 17.46
N GLY A 125 10.25 9.23 16.17
CA GLY A 125 9.13 8.95 15.27
C GLY A 125 9.26 7.57 14.66
N SER A 126 8.16 6.82 14.59
CA SER A 126 8.12 5.52 13.94
C SER A 126 6.90 5.41 13.04
N ALA A 127 7.08 4.86 11.83
CA ALA A 127 6.01 4.69 10.86
C ALA A 127 6.12 3.36 10.10
N ARG A 128 5.00 2.92 9.53
CA ARG A 128 4.89 1.68 8.78
C ARG A 128 4.85 1.94 7.29
N ALA A 129 5.73 1.29 6.54
CA ALA A 129 5.63 1.29 5.08
C ALA A 129 4.44 0.43 4.61
N GLU A 130 3.86 0.74 3.45
CA GLU A 130 2.80 -0.06 2.82
C GLU A 130 3.18 -1.54 2.66
N THR A 131 4.47 -1.84 2.52
CA THR A 131 5.01 -3.20 2.44
C THR A 131 5.11 -3.92 3.78
N GLY A 132 4.76 -3.23 4.89
CA GLY A 132 4.71 -3.77 6.25
C GLY A 132 5.99 -3.63 7.05
N GLY A 133 7.08 -3.04 6.48
CA GLY A 133 8.31 -2.73 7.22
C GLY A 133 8.11 -1.55 8.16
N CYS A 134 8.72 -1.58 9.34
CA CYS A 134 8.73 -0.48 10.28
C CYS A 134 10.04 0.30 10.15
N TYR A 135 9.93 1.62 10.07
CA TYR A 135 11.04 2.56 9.98
C TYR A 135 10.93 3.53 11.14
N TRP A 136 12.06 3.97 11.65
CA TRP A 136 12.10 4.96 12.71
C TRP A 136 13.25 5.94 12.55
N ILE A 137 13.05 7.13 13.12
CA ILE A 137 14.05 8.19 13.23
C ILE A 137 14.06 8.70 14.67
N ARG A 138 15.26 8.97 15.21
CA ARG A 138 15.47 9.50 16.55
C ARG A 138 16.35 10.73 16.47
N LEU A 139 15.88 11.81 17.08
CA LEU A 139 16.62 13.05 17.26
C LEU A 139 17.11 13.15 18.70
N LEU A 140 18.39 13.41 18.89
CA LEU A 140 18.99 13.60 20.22
C LEU A 140 19.25 15.08 20.48
N GLY A 141 19.26 15.47 21.76
CA GLY A 141 19.48 16.85 22.18
C GLY A 141 20.85 17.44 21.82
N ASP A 142 21.81 16.59 21.49
CA ASP A 142 23.13 17.02 20.98
C ASP A 142 23.14 17.30 19.46
N GLY A 143 22.00 17.18 18.81
CA GLY A 143 21.83 17.35 17.36
C GLY A 143 22.07 16.09 16.54
N THR A 144 22.40 14.97 17.17
CA THR A 144 22.56 13.69 16.49
C THR A 144 21.21 13.16 15.99
N GLU A 145 21.22 12.61 14.77
CA GLU A 145 20.10 11.93 14.18
C GLU A 145 20.47 10.46 13.97
N GLU A 146 19.62 9.57 14.44
CA GLU A 146 19.75 8.13 14.31
C GLU A 146 18.55 7.58 13.53
N ARG A 147 18.76 6.52 12.77
CA ARG A 147 17.75 5.88 11.95
C ARG A 147 17.85 4.39 12.08
N GLY A 148 16.75 3.69 11.86
CA GLY A 148 16.75 2.24 11.85
C GLY A 148 15.42 1.66 11.43
N THR A 149 15.38 0.33 11.45
CA THR A 149 14.20 -0.46 11.18
C THR A 149 13.77 -1.23 12.42
N GLY A 150 12.52 -1.67 12.46
CA GLY A 150 11.94 -2.37 13.59
C GLY A 150 10.91 -3.42 13.18
N THR A 151 10.36 -4.10 14.16
CA THR A 151 9.31 -5.11 13.99
C THR A 151 7.94 -4.62 14.44
N ASP A 152 7.94 -3.70 15.41
CA ASP A 152 6.77 -2.98 15.88
C ASP A 152 6.93 -1.50 15.51
N CYS A 153 5.94 -0.95 14.82
CA CYS A 153 6.00 0.42 14.34
C CYS A 153 5.57 1.43 15.42
N SER A 154 5.90 1.17 16.69
CA SER A 154 5.69 2.07 17.82
C SER A 154 6.95 2.90 18.12
N ALA A 155 6.77 4.14 18.57
CA ALA A 155 7.90 4.98 18.95
C ALA A 155 8.53 4.52 20.29
N GLU A 156 7.78 3.83 21.14
CA GLU A 156 8.29 3.26 22.38
C GLU A 156 9.33 2.17 22.09
N GLU A 157 9.06 1.22 21.17
CA GLU A 157 10.06 0.23 20.76
C GLU A 157 11.26 0.90 20.08
N ALA A 158 11.00 1.85 19.19
CA ALA A 158 12.04 2.58 18.47
C ALA A 158 12.97 3.38 19.40
N ALA A 159 12.47 3.84 20.55
CA ALA A 159 13.26 4.59 21.53
C ALA A 159 14.41 3.79 22.15
N VAL A 160 14.30 2.46 22.17
CA VAL A 160 15.30 1.54 22.73
C VAL A 160 15.99 0.68 21.67
N ALA A 161 15.58 0.81 20.41
CA ALA A 161 16.15 0.06 19.29
C ALA A 161 17.58 0.49 18.99
N THR A 162 18.37 -0.44 18.46
CA THR A 162 19.72 -0.13 17.96
C THR A 162 19.63 0.54 16.59
N ALA A 163 20.37 1.62 16.42
CA ALA A 163 20.45 2.31 15.14
C ALA A 163 21.28 1.48 14.15
N ASP A 164 20.64 0.96 13.14
CA ASP A 164 21.23 0.15 12.06
C ASP A 164 21.20 0.87 10.70
N GLY A 165 20.66 2.09 10.68
CA GLY A 165 20.39 2.85 9.45
C GLY A 165 19.13 2.36 8.74
N TRP A 166 18.72 3.13 7.74
CA TRP A 166 17.73 2.65 6.80
C TRP A 166 18.41 1.80 5.73
N PRO A 167 17.74 0.78 5.20
CA PRO A 167 18.27 -0.01 4.09
C PRO A 167 18.62 0.93 2.93
N GLU A 168 19.86 0.88 2.46
CA GLU A 168 20.27 1.63 1.27
C GLU A 168 19.41 1.17 0.09
N ASP A 169 18.89 2.13 -0.68
CA ASP A 169 18.15 1.81 -1.89
C ASP A 169 19.08 1.04 -2.86
N PRO A 170 18.81 -0.23 -3.18
CA PRO A 170 19.66 -1.01 -4.08
C PRO A 170 19.68 -0.46 -5.52
N ALA A 171 18.97 0.65 -5.78
CA ALA A 171 18.88 1.32 -7.07
C ALA A 171 19.57 2.70 -7.11
N ALA A 172 20.29 3.10 -6.05
CA ALA A 172 21.08 4.34 -6.02
C ALA A 172 22.41 4.20 -6.77
#